data_0140337cd5768a50a41a3b1a64c5cbf2
#
_entry.id   0140337cd5768a50a41a3b1a64c5cbf2
#
_cell.length_a   1.000
_cell.length_b   1.000
_cell.length_c   1.000
_cell.angle_alpha   90.00
_cell.angle_beta   90.00
_cell.angle_gamma   90.00
#
_symmetry.space_group_name_H-M   'P 1'
#
loop_
_entity.id
_entity.type
_entity.pdbx_description
1 polymer ?
#
loop_
_entity_poly.entity_id
_entity_poly.type
_entity_poly.pdbx_seq_one_letter_code
_entity_poly.pdbx_strand_id
1 'polypeptide(L)'
;MDILIYEHILGEELSNDSSQLIINEAKLIIKALVEDFSELYPQSKISLLVNKNNKKILGNINLVYMDYSKDLVKNILLNHKKNRRILILAPEEKDLLYRIVKSLEKKDLILLNCNSKFLKTTSCKILTHKKFSISNKYVNQVYANYKEIPPEQSIVAKIKDGIGAEKLYIFKNRADLKNNERKLSDNHVFQKYICGDVIGINIFSDTNSLKILSINKQIYKFSSRHEIFLDKIIMGQFNNLIKDLKIFVNNIIEHFDGHYGFFGIDAILENNGNIVFLEINPRLTTSYAGLKKTLGFNPAIFFSNPNYKHNINNNKVFSIEHINE
;
A
#
# COMPACT_ATOMS: atom_id res chain seq x y z
N MET A 1 -23.25 -8.72 2.84
CA MET A 1 -22.67 -7.40 2.48
C MET A 1 -22.21 -7.45 1.03
N ASP A 2 -22.90 -6.78 0.10
CA ASP A 2 -22.46 -6.73 -1.30
C ASP A 2 -21.29 -5.77 -1.48
N ILE A 3 -20.32 -6.15 -2.31
CA ILE A 3 -19.13 -5.34 -2.59
C ILE A 3 -18.81 -5.32 -4.08
N LEU A 4 -18.44 -4.13 -4.59
CA LEU A 4 -17.81 -3.95 -5.89
C LEU A 4 -16.34 -3.58 -5.64
N ILE A 5 -15.43 -4.36 -6.18
CA ILE A 5 -14.00 -4.13 -6.10
C ILE A 5 -13.52 -3.68 -7.49
N TYR A 6 -12.73 -2.62 -7.53
CA TYR A 6 -11.91 -2.27 -8.68
C TYR A 6 -10.44 -2.37 -8.27
N GLU A 7 -9.69 -3.17 -9.00
CA GLU A 7 -8.23 -3.23 -8.91
C GLU A 7 -7.65 -2.76 -10.25
N HIS A 8 -6.77 -1.77 -10.18
CA HIS A 8 -6.36 -1.01 -11.37
C HIS A 8 -5.61 -1.87 -12.40
N ILE A 9 -4.66 -2.68 -11.95
CA ILE A 9 -3.85 -3.52 -12.86
C ILE A 9 -4.73 -4.53 -13.61
N LEU A 10 -5.70 -5.12 -12.91
CA LEU A 10 -6.63 -6.08 -13.51
C LEU A 10 -7.76 -5.40 -14.29
N GLY A 11 -8.03 -4.12 -14.00
CA GLY A 11 -9.01 -3.28 -14.68
C GLY A 11 -8.52 -2.74 -16.02
N GLU A 12 -7.22 -2.57 -16.19
CA GLU A 12 -6.62 -2.02 -17.40
C GLU A 12 -6.23 -3.13 -18.41
N GLU A 13 -5.90 -2.73 -19.62
CA GLU A 13 -5.30 -3.62 -20.59
C GLU A 13 -3.82 -3.82 -20.27
N LEU A 14 -3.44 -5.07 -19.94
CA LEU A 14 -2.06 -5.40 -19.66
C LEU A 14 -1.24 -5.32 -20.95
N SER A 15 -0.24 -4.47 -20.97
CA SER A 15 0.75 -4.41 -22.03
C SER A 15 1.82 -5.52 -21.83
N ASN A 16 2.56 -5.83 -22.89
CA ASN A 16 3.70 -6.76 -22.80
C ASN A 16 4.80 -6.23 -21.85
N ASP A 17 4.82 -4.93 -21.59
CA ASP A 17 5.77 -4.27 -20.68
C ASP A 17 5.27 -4.20 -19.23
N SER A 18 4.04 -4.67 -18.95
CA SER A 18 3.52 -4.68 -17.59
C SER A 18 4.35 -5.62 -16.73
N SER A 19 4.86 -5.11 -15.61
CA SER A 19 5.67 -5.91 -14.68
C SER A 19 4.86 -7.10 -14.15
N GLN A 20 5.37 -8.31 -14.36
CA GLN A 20 4.75 -9.54 -13.84
C GLN A 20 4.63 -9.49 -12.30
N LEU A 21 5.56 -8.82 -11.63
CA LEU A 21 5.54 -8.61 -10.18
C LEU A 21 4.26 -7.92 -9.73
N ILE A 22 3.93 -6.79 -10.35
CA ILE A 22 2.74 -6.00 -10.01
C ILE A 22 1.46 -6.78 -10.29
N ILE A 23 1.42 -7.53 -11.40
CA ILE A 23 0.29 -8.39 -11.73
C ILE A 23 0.11 -9.48 -10.66
N ASN A 24 1.18 -10.09 -10.20
CA ASN A 24 1.14 -11.13 -9.18
C ASN A 24 0.71 -10.56 -7.81
N GLU A 25 1.19 -9.36 -7.44
CA GLU A 25 0.73 -8.65 -6.24
C GLU A 25 -0.79 -8.37 -6.29
N ALA A 26 -1.27 -7.82 -7.41
CA ALA A 26 -2.69 -7.52 -7.61
C ALA A 26 -3.56 -8.78 -7.46
N LYS A 27 -3.15 -9.89 -8.09
CA LYS A 27 -3.83 -11.19 -7.98
C LYS A 27 -3.84 -11.70 -6.54
N LEU A 28 -2.72 -11.61 -5.84
CA LEU A 28 -2.58 -12.09 -4.46
C LEU A 28 -3.53 -11.36 -3.52
N ILE A 29 -3.59 -10.02 -3.62
CA ILE A 29 -4.50 -9.20 -2.82
C ILE A 29 -5.95 -9.53 -3.15
N ILE A 30 -6.32 -9.61 -4.43
CA ILE A 30 -7.69 -9.88 -4.85
C ILE A 30 -8.14 -11.27 -4.42
N LYS A 31 -7.29 -12.29 -4.57
CA LYS A 31 -7.59 -13.65 -4.11
C LYS A 31 -7.90 -13.66 -2.61
N ALA A 32 -7.04 -13.06 -1.80
CA ALA A 32 -7.24 -12.98 -0.35
C ALA A 32 -8.54 -12.25 0.02
N LEU A 33 -8.82 -11.10 -0.61
CA LEU A 33 -10.05 -10.35 -0.39
C LEU A 33 -11.30 -11.16 -0.72
N VAL A 34 -11.32 -11.83 -1.87
CA VAL A 34 -12.47 -12.62 -2.31
C VAL A 34 -12.70 -13.81 -1.38
N GLU A 35 -11.64 -14.50 -0.98
CA GLU A 35 -11.72 -15.61 -0.01
C GLU A 35 -12.26 -15.12 1.34
N ASP A 36 -11.74 -14.02 1.85
CA ASP A 36 -12.14 -13.43 3.13
C ASP A 36 -13.59 -12.94 3.13
N PHE A 37 -14.01 -12.25 2.09
CA PHE A 37 -15.40 -11.81 1.95
C PHE A 37 -16.37 -12.98 1.75
N SER A 38 -15.99 -13.99 0.97
CA SER A 38 -16.82 -15.17 0.72
C SER A 38 -17.06 -15.98 2.01
N GLU A 39 -16.05 -16.09 2.85
CA GLU A 39 -16.14 -16.80 4.14
C GLU A 39 -17.03 -16.06 5.13
N LEU A 40 -16.85 -14.74 5.28
CA LEU A 40 -17.64 -13.96 6.24
C LEU A 40 -19.07 -13.68 5.77
N TYR A 41 -19.27 -13.59 4.47
CA TYR A 41 -20.54 -13.18 3.87
C TYR A 41 -20.94 -14.11 2.72
N PRO A 42 -21.23 -15.40 2.98
CA PRO A 42 -21.48 -16.39 1.91
C PRO A 42 -22.69 -16.08 1.03
N GLN A 43 -23.62 -15.24 1.52
CA GLN A 43 -24.79 -14.78 0.76
C GLN A 43 -24.53 -13.46 0.01
N SER A 44 -23.35 -12.90 0.12
CA SER A 44 -23.02 -11.60 -0.48
C SER A 44 -22.55 -11.75 -1.91
N LYS A 45 -22.89 -10.74 -2.72
CA LYS A 45 -22.38 -10.64 -4.08
C LYS A 45 -21.06 -9.87 -4.10
N ILE A 46 -19.97 -10.59 -4.34
CA ILE A 46 -18.65 -10.00 -4.59
C ILE A 46 -18.52 -9.84 -6.11
N SER A 47 -18.25 -8.63 -6.56
CA SER A 47 -18.05 -8.31 -7.98
C SER A 47 -16.70 -7.64 -8.17
N LEU A 48 -15.95 -8.08 -9.17
CA LEU A 48 -14.67 -7.49 -9.53
C LEU A 48 -14.81 -6.84 -10.92
N LEU A 49 -14.53 -5.53 -10.98
CA LEU A 49 -14.55 -4.76 -12.22
C LEU A 49 -13.19 -4.90 -12.91
N VAL A 50 -13.17 -5.56 -14.07
CA VAL A 50 -11.94 -5.97 -14.77
C VAL A 50 -11.97 -5.71 -16.26
N ASN A 51 -10.80 -5.68 -16.89
CA ASN A 51 -10.66 -5.80 -18.32
C ASN A 51 -11.07 -7.22 -18.78
N LYS A 52 -11.85 -7.31 -19.87
CA LYS A 52 -12.31 -8.59 -20.43
C LYS A 52 -11.17 -9.55 -20.80
N ASN A 53 -10.01 -9.00 -21.17
CA ASN A 53 -8.83 -9.77 -21.54
C ASN A 53 -8.19 -10.46 -20.32
N ASN A 54 -8.43 -9.95 -19.11
CA ASN A 54 -7.88 -10.46 -17.85
C ASN A 54 -8.75 -11.58 -17.23
N LYS A 55 -9.84 -11.99 -17.88
CA LYS A 55 -10.76 -13.03 -17.40
C LYS A 55 -10.07 -14.32 -16.95
N LYS A 56 -9.08 -14.80 -17.71
CA LYS A 56 -8.38 -16.07 -17.46
C LYS A 56 -7.56 -16.07 -16.15
N ILE A 57 -7.29 -14.87 -15.61
CA ILE A 57 -6.37 -14.69 -14.49
C ILE A 57 -7.05 -14.99 -13.14
N LEU A 58 -8.39 -14.93 -13.06
CA LEU A 58 -9.12 -14.73 -11.80
C LEU A 58 -10.03 -15.90 -11.38
N GLY A 59 -10.14 -16.97 -12.16
CA GLY A 59 -10.97 -18.14 -11.79
C GLY A 59 -12.48 -17.81 -11.66
N ASN A 60 -13.18 -18.48 -10.74
CA ASN A 60 -14.64 -18.39 -10.57
C ASN A 60 -15.10 -17.21 -9.68
N ILE A 61 -14.70 -16.00 -10.00
CA ILE A 61 -15.19 -14.77 -9.34
C ILE A 61 -16.29 -14.15 -10.21
N ASN A 62 -17.26 -13.48 -9.59
CA ASN A 62 -18.26 -12.71 -10.36
C ASN A 62 -17.59 -11.49 -11.01
N LEU A 63 -17.24 -11.62 -12.28
CA LEU A 63 -16.57 -10.60 -13.06
C LEU A 63 -17.59 -9.64 -13.65
N VAL A 64 -17.27 -8.36 -13.58
CA VAL A 64 -17.95 -7.26 -14.27
C VAL A 64 -16.94 -6.64 -15.22
N TYR A 65 -17.30 -6.52 -16.49
CA TYR A 65 -16.35 -6.04 -17.49
C TYR A 65 -16.41 -4.52 -17.65
N MET A 66 -15.24 -3.92 -17.79
CA MET A 66 -15.08 -2.52 -18.14
C MET A 66 -15.67 -2.23 -19.52
N ASP A 67 -16.43 -1.14 -19.63
CA ASP A 67 -16.84 -0.54 -20.90
C ASP A 67 -15.91 0.63 -21.22
N TYR A 68 -14.95 0.42 -22.12
CA TYR A 68 -13.93 1.43 -22.45
C TYR A 68 -14.46 2.62 -23.27
N SER A 69 -15.74 2.60 -23.69
CA SER A 69 -16.40 3.80 -24.20
C SER A 69 -16.76 4.81 -23.10
N LYS A 70 -16.60 4.43 -21.83
CA LYS A 70 -16.92 5.21 -20.64
C LYS A 70 -15.69 5.37 -19.75
N ASP A 71 -15.61 6.49 -19.07
CA ASP A 71 -14.60 6.66 -18.02
C ASP A 71 -14.81 5.69 -16.84
N LEU A 72 -13.76 5.50 -16.03
CA LEU A 72 -13.77 4.56 -14.92
C LEU A 72 -14.88 4.88 -13.90
N VAL A 73 -15.09 6.15 -13.56
CA VAL A 73 -16.11 6.54 -12.57
C VAL A 73 -17.51 6.16 -13.08
N LYS A 74 -17.80 6.37 -14.37
CA LYS A 74 -19.06 5.91 -14.98
C LYS A 74 -19.18 4.39 -14.96
N ASN A 75 -18.11 3.65 -15.26
CA ASN A 75 -18.12 2.19 -15.13
C ASN A 75 -18.48 1.73 -13.72
N ILE A 76 -17.89 2.32 -12.70
CA ILE A 76 -18.19 2.02 -11.29
C ILE A 76 -19.64 2.34 -10.98
N LEU A 77 -20.15 3.51 -11.38
CA LEU A 77 -21.52 3.94 -11.12
C LEU A 77 -22.56 3.06 -11.81
N LEU A 78 -22.33 2.62 -13.04
CA LEU A 78 -23.23 1.72 -13.77
C LEU A 78 -23.33 0.33 -13.14
N ASN A 79 -22.25 -0.12 -12.51
CA ASN A 79 -22.17 -1.42 -11.86
C ASN A 79 -22.44 -1.36 -10.36
N HIS A 80 -22.58 -0.16 -9.80
CA HIS A 80 -22.97 0.07 -8.43
C HIS A 80 -24.48 -0.21 -8.26
N LYS A 81 -24.81 -0.99 -7.23
CA LYS A 81 -26.20 -1.15 -6.76
C LYS A 81 -26.38 -0.44 -5.43
N LYS A 82 -27.60 0.04 -5.14
CA LYS A 82 -27.93 0.65 -3.86
C LYS A 82 -27.46 -0.28 -2.71
N ASN A 83 -26.82 0.29 -1.69
CA ASN A 83 -26.24 -0.41 -0.54
C ASN A 83 -25.01 -1.30 -0.83
N ARG A 84 -24.46 -1.30 -2.03
CA ARG A 84 -23.21 -1.98 -2.31
C ARG A 84 -22.03 -1.13 -1.84
N ARG A 85 -21.08 -1.75 -1.16
CA ARG A 85 -19.81 -1.13 -0.80
C ARG A 85 -18.85 -1.16 -1.97
N ILE A 86 -17.98 -0.17 -2.05
CA ILE A 86 -17.00 -0.05 -3.13
C ILE A 86 -15.61 0.02 -2.51
N LEU A 87 -14.71 -0.82 -3.00
CA LEU A 87 -13.30 -0.82 -2.67
C LEU A 87 -12.47 -0.55 -3.93
N ILE A 88 -11.64 0.47 -3.89
CA ILE A 88 -10.74 0.86 -4.97
C ILE A 88 -9.32 0.50 -4.58
N LEU A 89 -8.68 -0.32 -5.38
CA LEU A 89 -7.25 -0.64 -5.31
C LEU A 89 -6.59 -0.05 -6.55
N ALA A 90 -5.86 1.02 -6.38
CA ALA A 90 -5.19 1.72 -7.47
C ALA A 90 -3.88 2.32 -6.96
N PRO A 91 -2.90 2.54 -7.85
CA PRO A 91 -1.65 3.19 -7.48
C PRO A 91 -1.84 4.66 -7.10
N GLU A 92 -0.88 5.16 -6.34
CA GLU A 92 -0.77 6.57 -5.98
C GLU A 92 -0.27 7.42 -7.15
N GLU A 93 0.36 6.79 -8.13
CA GLU A 93 0.98 7.45 -9.29
C GLU A 93 0.02 8.40 -9.98
N LYS A 94 0.50 9.60 -10.27
CA LYS A 94 -0.25 10.68 -10.94
C LYS A 94 -1.58 11.00 -10.24
N ASP A 95 -1.63 10.86 -8.92
CA ASP A 95 -2.85 11.09 -8.11
C ASP A 95 -4.03 10.16 -8.49
N LEU A 96 -3.79 8.97 -9.09
CA LEU A 96 -4.87 8.15 -9.65
C LEU A 96 -5.89 7.73 -8.59
N LEU A 97 -5.45 7.08 -7.51
CA LEU A 97 -6.33 6.65 -6.42
C LEU A 97 -7.11 7.84 -5.83
N TYR A 98 -6.41 8.96 -5.59
CA TYR A 98 -7.04 10.19 -5.10
C TYR A 98 -8.15 10.70 -6.03
N ARG A 99 -7.89 10.78 -7.34
CA ARG A 99 -8.88 11.30 -8.32
C ARG A 99 -10.13 10.42 -8.39
N ILE A 100 -9.96 9.10 -8.37
CA ILE A 100 -11.07 8.14 -8.39
C ILE A 100 -11.91 8.31 -7.12
N VAL A 101 -11.30 8.20 -5.95
CA VAL A 101 -12.00 8.30 -4.66
C VAL A 101 -12.69 9.64 -4.49
N LYS A 102 -12.00 10.76 -4.82
CA LYS A 102 -12.60 12.11 -4.76
C LYS A 102 -13.83 12.26 -5.65
N SER A 103 -13.83 11.62 -6.82
CA SER A 103 -14.97 11.66 -7.74
C SER A 103 -16.16 10.84 -7.23
N LEU A 104 -15.86 9.72 -6.54
CA LEU A 104 -16.88 8.84 -5.97
C LEU A 104 -17.46 9.38 -4.66
N GLU A 105 -16.69 10.06 -3.82
CA GLU A 105 -17.16 10.69 -2.57
C GLU A 105 -18.31 11.68 -2.81
N LYS A 106 -18.36 12.30 -3.98
CA LYS A 106 -19.43 13.25 -4.36
C LYS A 106 -20.75 12.57 -4.73
N LYS A 107 -20.83 11.23 -4.69
CA LYS A 107 -21.93 10.43 -5.26
C LYS A 107 -22.75 9.67 -4.22
N ASP A 108 -22.62 9.99 -2.95
CA ASP A 108 -23.30 9.31 -1.83
C ASP A 108 -23.11 7.77 -1.86
N LEU A 109 -21.87 7.35 -1.99
CA LEU A 109 -21.47 5.95 -2.07
C LEU A 109 -20.79 5.52 -0.77
N ILE A 110 -20.93 4.23 -0.42
CA ILE A 110 -20.22 3.63 0.71
C ILE A 110 -18.83 3.17 0.23
N LEU A 111 -17.83 4.03 0.39
CA LEU A 111 -16.45 3.71 0.06
C LEU A 111 -15.75 3.05 1.25
N LEU A 112 -14.93 2.02 0.97
CA LEU A 112 -14.12 1.31 1.96
C LEU A 112 -12.65 1.79 1.97
N ASN A 113 -12.39 2.87 1.28
CA ASN A 113 -11.08 3.51 1.17
C ASN A 113 -10.89 4.61 2.21
N CYS A 114 -9.62 4.96 2.47
CA CYS A 114 -9.31 6.27 3.06
C CYS A 114 -9.93 7.38 2.22
N ASN A 115 -10.31 8.49 2.86
CA ASN A 115 -10.95 9.58 2.13
C ASN A 115 -9.95 10.38 1.26
N SER A 116 -10.47 11.17 0.33
CA SER A 116 -9.63 11.91 -0.61
C SER A 116 -8.69 12.91 0.06
N LYS A 117 -9.03 13.45 1.24
CA LYS A 117 -8.17 14.38 2.00
C LYS A 117 -6.89 13.67 2.48
N PHE A 118 -7.02 12.45 3.00
CA PHE A 118 -5.90 11.61 3.40
C PHE A 118 -5.05 11.21 2.18
N LEU A 119 -5.72 10.68 1.15
CA LEU A 119 -5.08 10.25 -0.10
C LEU A 119 -4.25 11.37 -0.73
N LYS A 120 -4.80 12.60 -0.84
CA LYS A 120 -4.10 13.73 -1.48
C LYS A 120 -2.76 14.04 -0.85
N THR A 121 -2.67 13.90 0.47
CA THR A 121 -1.43 14.22 1.20
C THR A 121 -0.47 13.04 1.22
N THR A 122 -0.99 11.82 1.48
CA THR A 122 -0.16 10.65 1.74
C THR A 122 0.33 9.93 0.48
N SER A 123 -0.32 10.14 -0.67
CA SER A 123 0.14 9.60 -1.96
C SER A 123 1.44 10.25 -2.47
N CYS A 124 1.82 11.40 -1.96
CA CYS A 124 3.05 12.08 -2.36
C CYS A 124 4.06 12.12 -1.20
N LYS A 125 5.19 11.41 -1.37
CA LYS A 125 6.26 11.32 -0.35
C LYS A 125 6.73 12.69 0.14
N ILE A 126 6.88 13.67 -0.76
CA ILE A 126 7.28 15.05 -0.39
C ILE A 126 6.23 15.73 0.48
N LEU A 127 4.94 15.63 0.11
CA LEU A 127 3.86 16.26 0.88
C LEU A 127 3.70 15.61 2.25
N THR A 128 3.77 14.28 2.31
CA THR A 128 3.73 13.52 3.57
C THR A 128 4.84 13.96 4.50
N HIS A 129 6.08 14.00 4.00
CA HIS A 129 7.23 14.41 4.79
C HIS A 129 7.14 15.87 5.24
N LYS A 130 6.75 16.80 4.36
CA LYS A 130 6.57 18.22 4.74
C LYS A 130 5.56 18.38 5.87
N LYS A 131 4.48 17.61 5.86
CA LYS A 131 3.44 17.70 6.87
C LYS A 131 3.87 17.11 8.21
N PHE A 132 4.68 16.06 8.20
CA PHE A 132 5.14 15.34 9.38
C PHE A 132 6.46 15.88 9.96
N SER A 133 7.36 16.45 9.14
CA SER A 133 8.73 16.83 9.55
C SER A 133 8.81 18.06 10.45
N ILE A 134 7.74 18.83 10.58
CA ILE A 134 7.76 20.11 11.32
C ILE A 134 8.05 19.90 12.82
N SER A 135 7.91 18.68 13.36
CA SER A 135 8.04 18.41 14.78
C SER A 135 8.75 17.10 15.16
N ASN A 136 9.38 16.35 14.24
CA ASN A 136 9.66 14.95 14.52
C ASN A 136 11.06 14.45 14.17
N LYS A 137 11.72 13.84 15.18
CA LYS A 137 13.00 13.14 15.09
C LYS A 137 12.97 11.81 14.29
N TYR A 138 11.78 11.35 13.92
CA TYR A 138 11.57 10.05 13.27
C TYR A 138 11.60 10.10 11.74
N VAL A 139 12.03 11.21 11.14
CA VAL A 139 11.89 11.45 9.70
C VAL A 139 13.21 11.34 8.97
N ASN A 140 13.28 10.46 7.97
CA ASN A 140 14.32 10.54 6.96
C ASN A 140 13.90 11.55 5.89
N GLN A 141 14.50 12.74 5.91
CA GLN A 141 14.13 13.84 5.01
C GLN A 141 14.14 13.41 3.55
N VAL A 142 13.12 13.85 2.79
CA VAL A 142 13.01 13.66 1.35
C VAL A 142 13.54 14.88 0.63
N TYR A 143 14.49 14.69 -0.25
CA TYR A 143 15.10 15.72 -1.08
C TYR A 143 14.61 15.61 -2.53
N ALA A 144 14.27 16.74 -3.14
CA ALA A 144 13.97 16.80 -4.56
C ALA A 144 15.25 16.72 -5.41
N ASN A 145 16.39 17.14 -4.85
CA ASN A 145 17.67 17.11 -5.51
C ASN A 145 18.71 16.39 -4.63
N TYR A 146 19.35 15.36 -5.19
CA TYR A 146 20.37 14.58 -4.46
C TYR A 146 21.60 15.42 -4.04
N LYS A 147 21.84 16.56 -4.67
CA LYS A 147 22.96 17.49 -4.29
C LYS A 147 22.78 18.10 -2.90
N GLU A 148 21.59 18.01 -2.32
CA GLU A 148 21.31 18.47 -0.95
C GLU A 148 21.76 17.43 0.10
N ILE A 149 21.99 16.17 -0.29
CA ILE A 149 22.52 15.12 0.60
C ILE A 149 24.05 15.26 0.69
N PRO A 150 24.68 15.07 1.86
CA PRO A 150 26.13 15.12 1.99
C PRO A 150 26.85 14.20 1.00
N PRO A 151 28.03 14.61 0.43
CA PRO A 151 28.69 13.88 -0.67
C PRO A 151 28.98 12.41 -0.40
N GLU A 152 29.42 12.10 0.82
CA GLU A 152 29.84 10.75 1.22
C GLU A 152 28.69 9.87 1.71
N GLN A 153 27.50 10.46 1.85
CA GLN A 153 26.33 9.72 2.34
C GLN A 153 25.80 8.79 1.27
N SER A 154 25.48 7.54 1.64
CA SER A 154 24.74 6.62 0.77
C SER A 154 23.31 7.13 0.54
N ILE A 155 22.84 6.98 -0.70
CA ILE A 155 21.60 7.61 -1.19
C ILE A 155 20.63 6.54 -1.68
N VAL A 156 19.38 6.67 -1.28
CA VAL A 156 18.25 5.96 -1.87
C VAL A 156 17.55 6.90 -2.84
N ALA A 157 17.36 6.47 -4.09
CA ALA A 157 16.53 7.15 -5.08
C ALA A 157 15.28 6.32 -5.35
N LYS A 158 14.11 6.96 -5.27
CA LYS A 158 12.80 6.32 -5.48
C LYS A 158 11.83 7.24 -6.19
N ILE A 159 10.84 6.66 -6.87
CA ILE A 159 9.79 7.45 -7.53
C ILE A 159 8.96 8.18 -6.46
N LYS A 160 8.69 9.46 -6.68
CA LYS A 160 7.99 10.34 -5.75
C LYS A 160 6.60 9.82 -5.34
N ASP A 161 5.85 9.29 -6.29
CA ASP A 161 4.51 8.76 -6.18
C ASP A 161 4.43 7.29 -6.66
N GLY A 162 5.57 6.59 -6.73
CA GLY A 162 5.67 5.20 -7.17
C GLY A 162 5.17 4.20 -6.13
N ILE A 163 4.84 3.01 -6.61
CA ILE A 163 4.36 1.86 -5.84
C ILE A 163 5.36 0.71 -5.88
N GLY A 164 5.32 -0.17 -4.86
CA GLY A 164 5.90 -1.52 -4.93
C GLY A 164 7.40 -1.59 -5.13
N ALA A 165 8.19 -0.63 -4.67
CA ALA A 165 9.65 -0.59 -4.88
C ALA A 165 10.11 -0.56 -6.35
N GLU A 166 9.24 -0.15 -7.27
CA GLU A 166 9.63 0.06 -8.67
C GLU A 166 10.68 1.17 -8.79
N LYS A 167 11.73 0.90 -9.59
CA LYS A 167 12.82 1.86 -9.84
C LYS A 167 13.40 2.43 -8.54
N LEU A 168 13.59 1.55 -7.57
CA LEU A 168 14.21 1.86 -6.29
C LEU A 168 15.71 1.56 -6.39
N TYR A 169 16.54 2.58 -6.22
CA TYR A 169 17.99 2.48 -6.39
C TYR A 169 18.73 2.86 -5.12
N ILE A 170 19.86 2.18 -4.86
CA ILE A 170 20.79 2.51 -3.79
C ILE A 170 22.15 2.84 -4.40
N PHE A 171 22.70 4.00 -4.04
CA PHE A 171 24.01 4.48 -4.43
C PHE A 171 24.90 4.66 -3.21
N LYS A 172 26.18 4.32 -3.34
CA LYS A 172 27.14 4.41 -2.22
C LYS A 172 27.38 5.83 -1.75
N ASN A 173 27.34 6.79 -2.68
CA ASN A 173 27.58 8.21 -2.43
C ASN A 173 27.11 9.04 -3.64
N ARG A 174 27.27 10.36 -3.55
CA ARG A 174 26.89 11.30 -4.60
C ARG A 174 27.64 11.09 -5.93
N ALA A 175 28.92 10.70 -5.89
CA ALA A 175 29.71 10.44 -7.10
C ALA A 175 29.21 9.19 -7.85
N ASP A 176 28.87 8.12 -7.10
CA ASP A 176 28.30 6.89 -7.65
C ASP A 176 26.94 7.18 -8.31
N LEU A 177 26.10 7.98 -7.68
CA LEU A 177 24.80 8.40 -8.24
C LEU A 177 25.01 9.18 -9.54
N LYS A 178 25.89 10.19 -9.55
CA LYS A 178 26.17 11.03 -10.72
C LYS A 178 26.61 10.18 -11.92
N ASN A 179 27.45 9.18 -11.71
CA ASN A 179 27.90 8.25 -12.75
C ASN A 179 26.78 7.37 -13.34
N ASN A 180 25.66 7.28 -12.64
CA ASN A 180 24.49 6.47 -13.01
C ASN A 180 23.21 7.30 -13.21
N GLU A 181 23.31 8.64 -13.25
CA GLU A 181 22.20 9.59 -13.27
C GLU A 181 21.20 9.32 -14.42
N ARG A 182 21.64 8.83 -15.57
CA ARG A 182 20.77 8.44 -16.70
C ARG A 182 19.76 7.33 -16.40
N LYS A 183 19.89 6.61 -15.28
CA LYS A 183 18.88 5.65 -14.81
C LYS A 183 17.70 6.31 -14.12
N LEU A 184 17.86 7.58 -13.77
CA LEU A 184 16.87 8.32 -13.01
C LEU A 184 16.03 9.19 -13.95
N SER A 185 14.79 9.46 -13.52
CA SER A 185 13.89 10.41 -14.17
C SER A 185 13.66 11.62 -13.26
N ASP A 186 13.09 12.69 -13.79
CA ASP A 186 12.70 13.88 -13.02
C ASP A 186 11.68 13.59 -11.92
N ASN A 187 11.08 12.41 -11.93
CA ASN A 187 10.12 11.98 -10.92
C ASN A 187 10.78 11.28 -9.72
N HIS A 188 12.11 11.14 -9.69
CA HIS A 188 12.81 10.58 -8.53
C HIS A 188 12.95 11.62 -7.41
N VAL A 189 12.85 11.11 -6.19
CA VAL A 189 13.19 11.79 -4.95
C VAL A 189 14.28 11.02 -4.24
N PHE A 190 14.99 11.68 -3.35
CA PHE A 190 16.20 11.16 -2.74
C PHE A 190 16.09 11.20 -1.22
N GLN A 191 16.63 10.18 -0.58
CA GLN A 191 16.77 10.10 0.88
C GLN A 191 18.16 9.57 1.24
N LYS A 192 18.61 9.84 2.45
CA LYS A 192 19.77 9.15 3.00
C LYS A 192 19.44 7.67 3.19
N TYR A 193 20.39 6.79 2.83
CA TYR A 193 20.27 5.39 3.17
C TYR A 193 20.40 5.22 4.70
N ILE A 194 19.48 4.49 5.31
CA ILE A 194 19.49 4.15 6.72
C ILE A 194 19.65 2.63 6.83
N CYS A 195 20.59 2.20 7.68
CA CYS A 195 20.80 0.78 7.93
C CYS A 195 19.81 0.28 8.98
N GLY A 196 19.11 -0.81 8.68
CA GLY A 196 18.13 -1.42 9.58
C GLY A 196 17.20 -2.36 8.85
N ASP A 197 16.26 -2.93 9.59
CA ASP A 197 15.19 -3.76 9.01
C ASP A 197 14.09 -2.88 8.44
N VAL A 198 13.75 -3.07 7.18
CA VAL A 198 12.59 -2.44 6.58
C VAL A 198 11.35 -3.15 7.09
N ILE A 199 10.44 -2.40 7.70
CA ILE A 199 9.20 -2.91 8.27
C ILE A 199 7.98 -2.28 7.61
N GLY A 200 6.98 -3.12 7.35
CA GLY A 200 5.65 -2.69 6.90
C GLY A 200 4.64 -2.90 8.03
N ILE A 201 3.92 -1.85 8.40
CA ILE A 201 2.92 -1.85 9.46
C ILE A 201 1.54 -1.83 8.82
N ASN A 202 0.77 -2.90 8.99
CA ASN A 202 -0.63 -2.94 8.56
C ASN A 202 -1.53 -2.30 9.60
N ILE A 203 -2.34 -1.35 9.17
CA ILE A 203 -3.23 -0.58 10.02
C ILE A 203 -4.65 -0.65 9.48
N PHE A 204 -5.62 -0.77 10.40
CA PHE A 204 -7.01 -0.45 10.14
C PHE A 204 -7.43 0.70 11.03
N SER A 205 -8.13 1.67 10.46
CA SER A 205 -8.63 2.81 11.18
C SER A 205 -10.11 3.07 10.88
N ASP A 206 -10.82 3.54 11.90
CA ASP A 206 -12.15 4.10 11.79
C ASP A 206 -12.19 5.49 12.46
N THR A 207 -13.37 6.10 12.54
CA THR A 207 -13.56 7.43 13.15
C THR A 207 -13.15 7.51 14.62
N ASN A 208 -13.08 6.38 15.33
CA ASN A 208 -12.92 6.31 16.78
C ASN A 208 -11.68 5.54 17.24
N SER A 209 -11.07 4.76 16.33
CA SER A 209 -9.98 3.88 16.73
C SER A 209 -8.99 3.62 15.60
N LEU A 210 -7.73 3.43 15.98
CA LEU A 210 -6.66 2.98 15.12
C LEU A 210 -6.10 1.67 15.67
N LYS A 211 -6.01 0.65 14.81
CA LYS A 211 -5.54 -0.69 15.16
C LYS A 211 -4.32 -1.05 14.32
N ILE A 212 -3.21 -1.34 14.97
CA ILE A 212 -2.07 -1.99 14.32
C ILE A 212 -2.40 -3.48 14.25
N LEU A 213 -2.46 -4.01 13.03
CA LEU A 213 -2.84 -5.40 12.78
C LEU A 213 -1.65 -6.33 12.70
N SER A 214 -0.56 -5.90 12.08
CA SER A 214 0.69 -6.64 12.03
C SER A 214 1.87 -5.73 11.73
N ILE A 215 3.06 -6.16 12.17
CA ILE A 215 4.34 -5.54 11.86
C ILE A 215 5.19 -6.60 11.17
N ASN A 216 5.49 -6.37 9.90
CA ASN A 216 6.08 -7.35 9.01
C ASN A 216 7.49 -6.89 8.61
N LYS A 217 8.41 -7.84 8.42
CA LYS A 217 9.71 -7.56 7.81
C LYS A 217 9.61 -7.64 6.30
N GLN A 218 10.12 -6.64 5.61
CA GLN A 218 10.24 -6.60 4.16
C GLN A 218 11.68 -6.94 3.77
N ILE A 219 11.85 -7.95 2.91
CA ILE A 219 13.15 -8.39 2.44
C ILE A 219 13.31 -7.93 0.99
N TYR A 220 14.36 -7.19 0.74
CA TYR A 220 14.72 -6.69 -0.58
C TYR A 220 15.92 -7.43 -1.14
N LYS A 221 15.95 -7.59 -2.46
CA LYS A 221 17.09 -8.13 -3.22
C LYS A 221 17.50 -7.17 -4.32
N PHE A 222 18.75 -7.26 -4.71
CA PHE A 222 19.26 -6.54 -5.87
C PHE A 222 18.89 -7.28 -7.17
N SER A 223 18.23 -6.55 -8.10
CA SER A 223 18.01 -6.98 -9.48
C SER A 223 19.21 -6.63 -10.37
N SER A 224 19.93 -5.56 -9.98
CA SER A 224 21.15 -5.08 -10.64
C SER A 224 22.08 -4.47 -9.60
N ARG A 225 23.20 -3.87 -10.03
CA ARG A 225 24.16 -3.23 -9.13
C ARG A 225 23.56 -2.21 -8.18
N HIS A 226 22.51 -1.51 -8.59
CA HIS A 226 21.92 -0.41 -7.82
C HIS A 226 20.43 -0.60 -7.54
N GLU A 227 19.72 -1.30 -8.41
CA GLU A 227 18.27 -1.47 -8.33
C GLU A 227 17.91 -2.62 -7.39
N ILE A 228 16.95 -2.37 -6.52
CA ILE A 228 16.40 -3.35 -5.59
C ILE A 228 14.90 -3.52 -5.80
N PHE A 229 14.39 -4.69 -5.43
CA PHE A 229 12.97 -5.02 -5.46
C PHE A 229 12.57 -5.79 -4.20
N LEU A 230 11.28 -5.76 -3.87
CA LEU A 230 10.73 -6.54 -2.77
C LEU A 230 10.69 -8.02 -3.15
N ASP A 231 11.44 -8.85 -2.42
CA ASP A 231 11.54 -10.28 -2.65
C ASP A 231 10.50 -11.06 -1.85
N LYS A 232 10.38 -10.76 -0.56
CA LYS A 232 9.40 -11.42 0.33
C LYS A 232 9.00 -10.56 1.52
N ILE A 233 7.87 -10.91 2.12
CA ILE A 233 7.38 -10.31 3.35
C ILE A 233 7.31 -11.40 4.43
N ILE A 234 7.97 -11.19 5.57
CA ILE A 234 7.83 -12.05 6.75
C ILE A 234 6.75 -11.43 7.63
N MET A 235 5.58 -12.03 7.58
CA MET A 235 4.39 -11.58 8.29
C MET A 235 4.54 -11.75 9.79
N GLY A 236 4.16 -10.72 10.55
CA GLY A 236 4.13 -10.76 12.02
C GLY A 236 5.50 -10.82 12.70
N GLN A 237 6.61 -10.69 11.97
CA GLN A 237 7.98 -10.83 12.50
C GLN A 237 8.25 -9.93 13.70
N PHE A 238 7.66 -8.75 13.74
CA PHE A 238 7.85 -7.76 14.79
C PHE A 238 6.57 -7.44 15.56
N ASN A 239 5.59 -8.35 15.60
CA ASN A 239 4.32 -8.12 16.29
C ASN A 239 4.48 -7.93 17.82
N ASN A 240 5.57 -8.41 18.40
CA ASN A 240 5.95 -8.13 19.79
C ASN A 240 6.15 -6.62 20.05
N LEU A 241 6.44 -5.83 19.02
CA LEU A 241 6.66 -4.38 19.11
C LEU A 241 5.36 -3.55 18.91
N ILE A 242 4.18 -4.18 18.75
CA ILE A 242 2.91 -3.45 18.50
C ILE A 242 2.65 -2.38 19.57
N LYS A 243 2.91 -2.69 20.83
CA LYS A 243 2.69 -1.73 21.94
C LYS A 243 3.61 -0.52 21.82
N ASP A 244 4.88 -0.74 21.54
CA ASP A 244 5.89 0.31 21.46
C ASP A 244 5.70 1.17 20.21
N LEU A 245 5.38 0.53 19.09
CA LEU A 245 5.10 1.20 17.82
C LEU A 245 3.76 1.98 17.79
N LYS A 246 2.87 1.73 18.74
CA LYS A 246 1.60 2.47 18.82
C LYS A 246 1.82 3.97 18.99
N ILE A 247 2.79 4.37 19.81
CA ILE A 247 3.15 5.79 20.01
C ILE A 247 3.68 6.37 18.70
N PHE A 248 4.59 5.65 18.03
CA PHE A 248 5.13 6.06 16.73
C PHE A 248 4.04 6.25 15.67
N VAL A 249 3.14 5.28 15.52
CA VAL A 249 2.03 5.34 14.56
C VAL A 249 1.07 6.49 14.88
N ASN A 250 0.70 6.66 16.14
CA ASN A 250 -0.19 7.76 16.56
C ASN A 250 0.44 9.13 16.25
N ASN A 251 1.72 9.33 16.57
CA ASN A 251 2.44 10.57 16.29
C ASN A 251 2.51 10.89 14.79
N ILE A 252 2.47 9.87 13.92
CA ILE A 252 2.39 10.10 12.48
C ILE A 252 0.95 10.50 12.11
N ILE A 253 -0.02 9.68 12.50
CA ILE A 253 -1.39 9.76 11.99
C ILE A 253 -2.13 11.00 12.51
N GLU A 254 -1.81 11.52 13.70
CA GLU A 254 -2.40 12.77 14.24
C GLU A 254 -2.22 13.98 13.31
N HIS A 255 -1.25 13.94 12.40
CA HIS A 255 -1.03 14.98 11.41
C HIS A 255 -1.93 14.87 10.18
N PHE A 256 -2.69 13.78 10.04
CA PHE A 256 -3.46 13.48 8.84
C PHE A 256 -4.93 13.20 9.17
N ASP A 257 -5.86 13.88 8.51
CA ASP A 257 -7.29 13.62 8.64
C ASP A 257 -7.78 12.66 7.57
N GLY A 258 -8.85 11.92 7.88
CA GLY A 258 -9.55 11.09 6.91
C GLY A 258 -8.92 9.72 6.67
N HIS A 259 -8.10 9.27 7.59
CA HIS A 259 -7.59 7.92 7.63
C HIS A 259 -8.72 6.95 8.00
N TYR A 260 -9.35 6.34 7.03
CA TYR A 260 -10.42 5.35 7.20
C TYR A 260 -10.10 4.09 6.40
N GLY A 261 -10.45 2.92 6.94
CA GLY A 261 -10.18 1.64 6.31
C GLY A 261 -8.75 1.15 6.51
N PHE A 262 -8.28 0.34 5.59
CA PHE A 262 -6.94 -0.23 5.64
C PHE A 262 -5.92 0.69 4.97
N PHE A 263 -4.76 0.81 5.61
CA PHE A 263 -3.57 1.43 5.03
C PHE A 263 -2.30 0.86 5.64
N GLY A 264 -1.15 1.14 5.03
CA GLY A 264 0.15 0.72 5.51
C GLY A 264 1.06 1.90 5.86
N ILE A 265 1.98 1.68 6.79
CA ILE A 265 3.12 2.57 7.05
C ILE A 265 4.39 1.75 6.86
N ASP A 266 5.31 2.26 6.04
CA ASP A 266 6.65 1.70 5.92
C ASP A 266 7.64 2.52 6.75
N ALA A 267 8.52 1.81 7.45
CA ALA A 267 9.53 2.39 8.33
C ALA A 267 10.81 1.54 8.33
N ILE A 268 11.88 2.07 8.89
CA ILE A 268 13.11 1.32 9.18
C ILE A 268 13.25 1.19 10.70
N LEU A 269 13.44 -0.04 11.15
CA LEU A 269 13.84 -0.36 12.51
C LEU A 269 15.36 -0.48 12.53
N GLU A 270 16.05 0.53 13.10
CA GLU A 270 17.49 0.52 13.24
C GLU A 270 17.95 -0.45 14.32
N ASN A 271 19.21 -0.91 14.26
CA ASN A 271 19.79 -1.84 15.22
C ASN A 271 19.82 -1.29 16.67
N ASN A 272 19.78 0.03 16.84
CA ASN A 272 19.72 0.70 18.14
C ASN A 272 18.29 0.82 18.70
N GLY A 273 17.29 0.28 17.98
CA GLY A 273 15.88 0.35 18.34
C GLY A 273 15.15 1.61 17.90
N ASN A 274 15.83 2.56 17.26
CA ASN A 274 15.15 3.72 16.68
C ASN A 274 14.28 3.30 15.49
N ILE A 275 13.19 4.04 15.27
CA ILE A 275 12.29 3.82 14.15
C ILE A 275 12.26 5.07 13.30
N VAL A 276 12.49 4.88 12.00
CA VAL A 276 12.52 5.97 11.02
C VAL A 276 11.40 5.79 10.01
N PHE A 277 10.52 6.76 9.92
CA PHE A 277 9.40 6.80 8.98
C PHE A 277 9.89 6.90 7.53
N LEU A 278 9.30 6.10 6.64
CA LEU A 278 9.55 6.15 5.20
C LEU A 278 8.38 6.72 4.41
N GLU A 279 7.19 6.10 4.52
CA GLU A 279 6.02 6.51 3.75
C GLU A 279 4.71 5.93 4.33
N ILE A 280 3.59 6.49 3.88
CA ILE A 280 2.25 5.94 4.09
C ILE A 280 1.76 5.40 2.74
N ASN A 281 1.26 4.15 2.75
CA ASN A 281 0.55 3.53 1.64
C ASN A 281 -0.96 3.60 1.94
N PRO A 282 -1.72 4.57 1.42
CA PRO A 282 -3.09 4.84 1.86
C PRO A 282 -4.12 3.87 1.24
N ARG A 283 -3.77 2.60 1.18
CA ARG A 283 -4.56 1.50 0.62
C ARG A 283 -4.14 0.16 1.24
N LEU A 284 -4.86 -0.89 0.89
CA LEU A 284 -4.37 -2.25 1.12
C LEU A 284 -3.02 -2.48 0.45
N THR A 285 -2.12 -3.12 1.17
CA THR A 285 -0.78 -3.51 0.70
C THR A 285 -0.74 -5.02 0.46
N THR A 286 0.29 -5.51 -0.20
CA THR A 286 0.49 -6.94 -0.51
C THR A 286 0.43 -7.82 0.74
N SER A 287 0.86 -7.30 1.88
CA SER A 287 0.80 -7.99 3.17
C SER A 287 -0.62 -8.28 3.67
N TYR A 288 -1.68 -7.67 3.10
CA TYR A 288 -3.06 -8.05 3.41
C TYR A 288 -3.31 -9.55 3.17
N ALA A 289 -2.72 -10.11 2.13
CA ALA A 289 -2.86 -11.53 1.80
C ALA A 289 -2.43 -12.49 2.94
N GLY A 290 -1.56 -12.01 3.83
CA GLY A 290 -1.11 -12.77 4.99
C GLY A 290 -1.86 -12.47 6.28
N LEU A 291 -2.69 -11.43 6.34
CA LEU A 291 -3.26 -10.95 7.60
C LEU A 291 -4.11 -12.01 8.30
N LYS A 292 -4.98 -12.70 7.58
CA LYS A 292 -5.85 -13.73 8.17
C LYS A 292 -5.06 -14.80 8.93
N LYS A 293 -3.98 -15.29 8.33
CA LYS A 293 -3.12 -16.30 8.95
C LYS A 293 -2.34 -15.74 10.14
N THR A 294 -1.88 -14.51 10.05
CA THR A 294 -1.14 -13.82 11.11
C THR A 294 -2.03 -13.52 12.32
N LEU A 295 -3.24 -13.02 12.07
CA LEU A 295 -4.19 -12.61 13.10
C LEU A 295 -4.92 -13.82 13.73
N GLY A 296 -5.07 -14.91 12.99
CA GLY A 296 -5.88 -16.06 13.39
C GLY A 296 -7.39 -15.82 13.25
N PHE A 297 -7.79 -14.73 12.63
CA PHE A 297 -9.19 -14.41 12.27
C PHE A 297 -9.24 -13.65 10.95
N ASN A 298 -10.44 -13.58 10.37
CA ASN A 298 -10.64 -12.97 9.06
C ASN A 298 -10.65 -11.43 9.13
N PRO A 299 -9.67 -10.73 8.54
CA PRO A 299 -9.53 -9.28 8.65
C PRO A 299 -10.64 -8.49 7.92
N ALA A 300 -11.35 -9.11 6.97
CA ALA A 300 -12.45 -8.45 6.28
C ALA A 300 -13.63 -8.10 7.23
N ILE A 301 -13.65 -8.66 8.46
CA ILE A 301 -14.63 -8.28 9.50
C ILE A 301 -14.61 -6.78 9.77
N PHE A 302 -13.47 -6.13 9.69
CA PHE A 302 -13.34 -4.69 9.92
C PHE A 302 -14.12 -3.82 8.94
N PHE A 303 -14.37 -4.32 7.72
CA PHE A 303 -15.20 -3.60 6.75
C PHE A 303 -16.69 -3.49 7.14
N SER A 304 -17.17 -4.36 8.00
CA SER A 304 -18.57 -4.33 8.50
C SER A 304 -18.68 -4.01 9.97
N ASN A 305 -17.67 -4.36 10.76
CA ASN A 305 -17.58 -4.12 12.19
C ASN A 305 -16.21 -3.49 12.54
N PRO A 306 -16.02 -2.19 12.29
CA PRO A 306 -14.75 -1.52 12.60
C PRO A 306 -14.30 -1.65 14.06
N ASN A 307 -15.27 -1.77 14.98
CA ASN A 307 -15.03 -1.90 16.42
C ASN A 307 -14.76 -3.34 16.87
N TYR A 308 -14.65 -4.29 15.93
CA TYR A 308 -14.36 -5.68 16.27
C TYR A 308 -13.16 -5.78 17.21
N LYS A 309 -13.38 -6.38 18.37
CA LYS A 309 -12.36 -6.60 19.41
C LYS A 309 -11.86 -8.03 19.30
N HIS A 310 -10.62 -8.20 19.00
CA HIS A 310 -9.94 -9.48 19.08
C HIS A 310 -8.58 -9.29 19.75
N ASN A 311 -8.22 -10.22 20.65
CA ASN A 311 -6.88 -10.22 21.20
C ASN A 311 -5.91 -10.71 20.11
N ILE A 312 -5.05 -9.83 19.62
CA ILE A 312 -3.99 -10.15 18.65
C ILE A 312 -2.89 -10.95 19.38
N ASN A 313 -3.26 -12.12 19.93
CA ASN A 313 -2.33 -12.97 20.67
C ASN A 313 -1.79 -14.15 19.84
N ASN A 314 -2.30 -14.34 18.62
CA ASN A 314 -1.82 -15.37 17.70
C ASN A 314 -0.81 -14.81 16.73
N ASN A 315 0.41 -14.56 17.20
CA ASN A 315 1.53 -14.08 16.41
C ASN A 315 2.12 -15.23 15.58
N LYS A 316 1.42 -15.70 14.56
CA LYS A 316 2.01 -16.64 13.61
C LYS A 316 2.92 -15.88 12.67
N VAL A 317 4.19 -16.23 12.69
CA VAL A 317 5.21 -15.73 11.76
C VAL A 317 5.28 -16.69 10.56
N PHE A 318 5.20 -16.17 9.35
CA PHE A 318 5.39 -16.93 8.11
C PHE A 318 5.77 -15.98 6.98
N SER A 319 6.32 -16.54 5.89
CA SER A 319 6.69 -15.76 4.71
C SER A 319 5.56 -15.76 3.68
N ILE A 320 5.32 -14.60 3.09
CA ILE A 320 4.71 -14.49 1.76
C ILE A 320 5.90 -14.47 0.81
N GLU A 321 6.12 -15.61 0.15
CA GLU A 321 7.18 -15.79 -0.83
C GLU A 321 6.59 -15.61 -2.23
N HIS A 322 7.42 -15.12 -3.14
CA HIS A 322 7.16 -15.06 -4.58
C HIS A 322 5.96 -14.22 -5.00
N ILE A 323 6.18 -12.99 -4.84
CA ILE A 323 5.63 -12.00 -5.75
C ILE A 323 6.17 -12.29 -7.17
N ASN A 324 7.17 -13.18 -7.28
CA ASN A 324 8.01 -13.44 -8.46
C ASN A 324 7.73 -14.75 -9.23
N GLU A 325 6.77 -15.60 -8.79
CA GLU A 325 6.43 -16.84 -9.54
C GLU A 325 5.14 -16.73 -10.34
#